data_8535b55c10f31a43c6f112d71957992a
#
_entry.id   8535b55c10f31a43c6f112d71957992a
#
_cell.length_a   1.000
_cell.length_b   1.000
_cell.length_c   1.000
_cell.angle_alpha   90.00
_cell.angle_beta   90.00
_cell.angle_gamma   90.00
#
_symmetry.space_group_name_H-M   'P 1'
#
loop_
_entity.id
_entity.type
_entity.pdbx_description
1 polymer ?
#
loop_
_entity_poly.entity_id
_entity_poly.type
_entity_poly.pdbx_seq_one_letter_code
_entity_poly.pdbx_strand_id
1 'polypeptide(L)'
;MKRRVVLIAVVLGVVLLAACLNLMGAYRSPPGGESAIPAAAAEARTRETALPLPDWIEAMLPASPRRYRLAVGGQTMHVMEFGQGFPVLLLHGNPTWGFLYRRVIQALPPDRFRCIVPDLVGLGLSSKPRLFAEHTLENHVRWFGSLLDQLGLERLIFVGQDWGGPIGLRALADRPGLARGMVLLNTGARPPPPDYEATSFHRFTQYPILSDFVFRYFDFPQRALHRAQGDAESIRGEVAAAYRYPLRGMENNLAPLALARMVPTDPEPDHPVVRALVVTERFARSFEGPVAIVWGTRDPIFGESLGAMVELLPDAEVHETQAGHFLQEEEPLLIADAIRGVHERIVSASK
;
A
#
# COMPACT_ATOMS: atom_id res chain seq x y z
N MET A 1 38.24 -24.69 -26.94
CA MET A 1 37.96 -23.89 -25.74
C MET A 1 37.61 -22.42 -26.05
N LYS A 2 38.46 -21.67 -26.79
CA LYS A 2 38.24 -20.23 -27.10
C LYS A 2 36.90 -19.94 -27.81
N ARG A 3 36.44 -20.72 -28.80
CA ARG A 3 35.16 -20.51 -29.49
C ARG A 3 33.92 -20.66 -28.59
N ARG A 4 33.95 -21.60 -27.63
CA ARG A 4 32.85 -21.78 -26.66
C ARG A 4 32.76 -20.60 -25.68
N VAL A 5 33.90 -20.07 -25.23
CA VAL A 5 33.93 -18.89 -24.32
C VAL A 5 33.40 -17.66 -25.04
N VAL A 6 33.78 -17.43 -26.30
CA VAL A 6 33.27 -16.32 -27.11
C VAL A 6 31.77 -16.44 -27.34
N LEU A 7 31.26 -17.63 -27.65
CA LEU A 7 29.83 -17.85 -27.84
C LEU A 7 29.03 -17.59 -26.55
N ILE A 8 29.53 -18.04 -25.40
CA ILE A 8 28.90 -17.78 -24.10
C ILE A 8 28.90 -16.28 -23.80
N ALA A 9 30.00 -15.58 -24.06
CA ALA A 9 30.08 -14.13 -23.85
C ALA A 9 29.11 -13.34 -24.74
N VAL A 10 28.97 -13.75 -26.02
CA VAL A 10 28.01 -13.15 -26.97
C VAL A 10 26.57 -13.42 -26.51
N VAL A 11 26.23 -14.65 -26.13
CA VAL A 11 24.88 -14.98 -25.63
C VAL A 11 24.56 -14.21 -24.36
N LEU A 12 25.49 -14.12 -23.42
CA LEU A 12 25.32 -13.30 -22.21
C LEU A 12 25.13 -11.82 -22.54
N GLY A 13 25.90 -11.29 -23.49
CA GLY A 13 25.77 -9.90 -23.94
C GLY A 13 24.40 -9.62 -24.57
N VAL A 14 23.90 -10.53 -25.41
CA VAL A 14 22.57 -10.41 -26.03
C VAL A 14 21.46 -10.50 -24.98
N VAL A 15 21.57 -11.40 -24.01
CA VAL A 15 20.59 -11.55 -22.92
C VAL A 15 20.59 -10.30 -22.05
N LEU A 16 21.75 -9.75 -21.68
CA LEU A 16 21.86 -8.53 -20.92
C LEU A 16 21.29 -7.33 -21.68
N LEU A 17 21.58 -7.21 -22.98
CA LEU A 17 21.03 -6.14 -23.81
C LEU A 17 19.50 -6.23 -23.91
N ALA A 18 18.97 -7.42 -24.16
CA ALA A 18 17.52 -7.64 -24.18
C ALA A 18 16.86 -7.31 -22.84
N ALA A 19 17.50 -7.69 -21.73
CA ALA A 19 17.05 -7.33 -20.38
C ALA A 19 17.05 -5.82 -20.17
N CYS A 20 18.13 -5.12 -20.55
CA CYS A 20 18.21 -3.65 -20.45
C CYS A 20 17.14 -2.96 -21.30
N LEU A 21 16.95 -3.38 -22.56
CA LEU A 21 15.92 -2.83 -23.44
C LEU A 21 14.50 -3.02 -22.87
N ASN A 22 14.25 -4.16 -22.26
CA ASN A 22 12.96 -4.46 -21.64
C ASN A 22 12.74 -3.60 -20.36
N LEU A 23 13.77 -3.41 -19.54
CA LEU A 23 13.72 -2.52 -18.38
C LEU A 23 13.49 -1.07 -18.81
N MET A 24 14.19 -0.61 -19.86
CA MET A 24 14.02 0.76 -20.40
C MET A 24 12.61 1.02 -20.94
N GLY A 25 11.88 -0.01 -21.36
CA GLY A 25 10.48 0.12 -21.77
C GLY A 25 9.58 0.76 -20.71
N ALA A 26 9.89 0.54 -19.44
CA ALA A 26 9.13 1.09 -18.31
C ALA A 26 9.32 2.61 -18.11
N TYR A 27 10.36 3.20 -18.72
CA TYR A 27 10.66 4.63 -18.63
C TYR A 27 10.08 5.46 -19.80
N ARG A 28 9.33 4.83 -20.70
CA ARG A 28 8.68 5.55 -21.80
C ARG A 28 7.61 6.49 -21.25
N SER A 29 7.45 7.64 -21.89
CA SER A 29 6.30 8.50 -21.66
C SER A 29 5.04 7.80 -22.16
N PRO A 30 3.91 7.93 -21.45
CA PRO A 30 2.64 7.41 -21.94
C PRO A 30 2.30 8.05 -23.30
N PRO A 31 1.73 7.27 -24.25
CA PRO A 31 1.33 7.83 -25.53
C PRO A 31 0.26 8.91 -25.29
N GLY A 32 0.57 10.17 -25.63
CA GLY A 32 -0.41 11.26 -25.58
C GLY A 32 -0.04 12.46 -24.72
N GLY A 33 1.21 12.64 -24.27
CA GLY A 33 1.60 13.80 -23.45
C GLY A 33 0.68 14.00 -22.24
N GLU A 34 1.10 14.62 -21.18
CA GLU A 34 0.41 14.79 -19.90
C GLU A 34 -0.85 13.93 -19.72
N SER A 35 -0.75 12.88 -18.93
CA SER A 35 -1.83 11.93 -18.69
C SER A 35 -3.06 12.66 -18.12
N ALA A 36 -3.85 13.27 -18.98
CA ALA A 36 -5.25 13.52 -18.69
C ALA A 36 -5.93 12.14 -18.65
N ILE A 37 -5.80 11.45 -17.51
CA ILE A 37 -6.78 10.42 -17.19
C ILE A 37 -8.11 11.16 -17.20
N PRO A 38 -9.10 10.77 -18.04
CA PRO A 38 -10.37 11.47 -18.09
C PRO A 38 -10.88 11.69 -16.67
N ALA A 39 -11.28 12.91 -16.36
CA ALA A 39 -12.04 13.17 -15.14
C ALA A 39 -13.13 12.09 -15.10
N ALA A 40 -13.26 11.38 -13.98
CA ALA A 40 -14.10 10.21 -13.83
C ALA A 40 -15.49 10.48 -14.43
N ALA A 41 -15.64 10.20 -15.71
CA ALA A 41 -16.96 9.95 -16.28
C ALA A 41 -17.52 8.84 -15.38
N ALA A 42 -18.75 9.00 -14.88
CA ALA A 42 -19.37 8.08 -13.94
C ALA A 42 -19.19 6.64 -14.46
N GLU A 43 -18.04 6.05 -14.09
CA GLU A 43 -17.76 4.65 -14.43
C GLU A 43 -18.89 3.86 -13.80
N ALA A 44 -19.58 3.10 -14.62
CA ALA A 44 -20.70 2.30 -14.13
C ALA A 44 -20.21 1.47 -12.93
N ARG A 45 -20.94 1.48 -11.83
CA ARG A 45 -20.66 0.73 -10.58
C ARG A 45 -20.74 -0.80 -10.82
N THR A 46 -20.14 -1.27 -11.91
CA THR A 46 -20.18 -2.67 -12.31
C THR A 46 -19.06 -3.42 -11.59
N ARG A 47 -19.45 -4.27 -10.67
CA ARG A 47 -18.52 -5.18 -10.00
C ARG A 47 -18.22 -6.35 -10.92
N GLU A 48 -16.98 -6.44 -11.38
CA GLU A 48 -16.50 -7.60 -12.12
C GLU A 48 -16.11 -8.72 -11.14
N THR A 49 -16.30 -9.97 -11.53
CA THR A 49 -15.83 -11.12 -10.76
C THR A 49 -14.30 -11.07 -10.64
N ALA A 50 -13.78 -11.24 -9.43
CA ALA A 50 -12.36 -11.34 -9.21
C ALA A 50 -11.77 -12.62 -9.81
N LEU A 51 -10.49 -12.57 -10.19
CA LEU A 51 -9.77 -13.78 -10.61
C LEU A 51 -9.69 -14.79 -9.44
N PRO A 52 -9.76 -16.11 -9.73
CA PRO A 52 -9.61 -17.12 -8.69
C PRO A 52 -8.23 -17.03 -8.03
N LEU A 53 -8.18 -17.32 -6.75
CA LEU A 53 -6.93 -17.55 -6.02
C LEU A 53 -6.63 -19.05 -5.98
N PRO A 54 -5.36 -19.44 -5.85
CA PRO A 54 -5.03 -20.83 -5.53
C PRO A 54 -5.64 -21.25 -4.18
N ASP A 55 -6.07 -22.50 -4.09
CA ASP A 55 -6.72 -23.05 -2.89
C ASP A 55 -5.89 -22.86 -1.62
N TRP A 56 -4.56 -22.98 -1.72
CA TRP A 56 -3.66 -22.80 -0.58
C TRP A 56 -3.61 -21.34 -0.05
N ILE A 57 -3.87 -20.32 -0.90
CA ILE A 57 -4.02 -18.93 -0.47
C ILE A 57 -5.42 -18.72 0.12
N GLU A 58 -6.46 -19.24 -0.55
CA GLU A 58 -7.83 -19.13 -0.06
C GLU A 58 -8.00 -19.75 1.33
N ALA A 59 -7.33 -20.88 1.59
CA ALA A 59 -7.32 -21.53 2.90
C ALA A 59 -6.73 -20.67 4.03
N MET A 60 -5.88 -19.69 3.71
CA MET A 60 -5.32 -18.76 4.69
C MET A 60 -6.18 -17.52 4.93
N LEU A 61 -7.17 -17.25 4.08
CA LEU A 61 -8.06 -16.10 4.20
C LEU A 61 -9.16 -16.37 5.24
N PRO A 62 -9.75 -15.32 5.85
CA PRO A 62 -10.98 -15.47 6.62
C PRO A 62 -12.09 -16.08 5.76
N ALA A 63 -13.02 -16.79 6.39
CA ALA A 63 -14.09 -17.50 5.67
C ALA A 63 -14.96 -16.55 4.82
N SER A 64 -15.34 -17.05 3.64
CA SER A 64 -16.35 -16.45 2.76
C SER A 64 -16.07 -15.00 2.31
N PRO A 65 -14.90 -14.71 1.74
CA PRO A 65 -14.65 -13.39 1.17
C PRO A 65 -15.55 -13.14 -0.04
N ARG A 66 -16.21 -11.97 -0.08
CA ARG A 66 -16.75 -11.45 -1.34
C ARG A 66 -15.60 -10.78 -2.09
N ARG A 67 -15.23 -11.28 -3.25
CA ARG A 67 -14.14 -10.76 -4.04
C ARG A 67 -14.65 -10.25 -5.37
N TYR A 68 -14.24 -9.03 -5.71
CA TYR A 68 -14.64 -8.38 -6.97
C TYR A 68 -13.58 -7.37 -7.41
N ARG A 69 -13.76 -6.83 -8.62
CA ARG A 69 -12.93 -5.78 -9.19
C ARG A 69 -13.83 -4.59 -9.56
N LEU A 70 -13.28 -3.38 -9.39
CA LEU A 70 -13.92 -2.12 -9.80
C LEU A 70 -12.98 -1.36 -10.74
N ALA A 71 -13.54 -0.80 -11.81
CA ALA A 71 -12.81 0.11 -12.69
C ALA A 71 -12.57 1.43 -11.97
N VAL A 72 -11.34 1.96 -12.03
CA VAL A 72 -10.94 3.19 -11.33
C VAL A 72 -10.02 4.02 -12.21
N GLY A 73 -10.58 4.92 -13.02
CA GLY A 73 -9.79 5.83 -13.84
C GLY A 73 -8.87 5.13 -14.84
N GLY A 74 -9.38 4.18 -15.63
CA GLY A 74 -8.63 3.40 -16.61
C GLY A 74 -7.84 2.23 -16.05
N GLN A 75 -7.86 2.04 -14.74
CA GLN A 75 -7.29 0.89 -14.04
C GLN A 75 -8.39 0.08 -13.37
N THR A 76 -8.05 -1.06 -12.77
CA THR A 76 -8.98 -1.84 -11.95
C THR A 76 -8.38 -2.10 -10.57
N MET A 77 -9.19 -1.94 -9.52
CA MET A 77 -8.82 -2.35 -8.17
C MET A 77 -9.57 -3.60 -7.77
N HIS A 78 -8.83 -4.58 -7.26
CA HIS A 78 -9.37 -5.76 -6.61
C HIS A 78 -9.77 -5.40 -5.18
N VAL A 79 -10.90 -5.92 -4.74
CA VAL A 79 -11.45 -5.68 -3.39
C VAL A 79 -11.88 -7.01 -2.79
N MET A 80 -11.49 -7.24 -1.55
CA MET A 80 -12.06 -8.28 -0.69
C MET A 80 -12.95 -7.64 0.35
N GLU A 81 -14.11 -8.24 0.60
CA GLU A 81 -15.00 -7.83 1.69
C GLU A 81 -15.33 -9.03 2.59
N PHE A 82 -15.34 -8.78 3.89
CA PHE A 82 -15.63 -9.78 4.92
C PHE A 82 -16.62 -9.20 5.93
N GLY A 83 -17.52 -10.03 6.42
CA GLY A 83 -18.48 -9.64 7.44
C GLY A 83 -19.52 -8.62 6.98
N GLN A 84 -20.23 -8.07 7.97
CA GLN A 84 -21.29 -7.07 7.80
C GLN A 84 -21.29 -6.12 9.00
N GLY A 85 -21.92 -4.97 8.87
CA GLY A 85 -21.99 -4.00 9.96
C GLY A 85 -21.20 -2.73 9.66
N PHE A 86 -20.50 -2.15 10.65
CA PHE A 86 -19.81 -0.88 10.47
C PHE A 86 -18.64 -1.02 9.48
N PRO A 87 -18.57 -0.17 8.43
CA PRO A 87 -17.50 -0.27 7.43
C PRO A 87 -16.13 0.05 8.02
N VAL A 88 -15.18 -0.85 7.83
CA VAL A 88 -13.75 -0.68 8.14
C VAL A 88 -12.97 -0.86 6.85
N LEU A 89 -12.33 0.18 6.37
CA LEU A 89 -11.52 0.17 5.17
C LEU A 89 -10.05 0.02 5.53
N LEU A 90 -9.45 -1.09 5.09
CA LEU A 90 -8.11 -1.54 5.46
C LEU A 90 -7.19 -1.40 4.24
N LEU A 91 -6.33 -0.40 4.22
CA LEU A 91 -5.47 -0.08 3.09
C LEU A 91 -4.00 -0.40 3.40
N HIS A 92 -3.48 -1.36 2.65
CA HIS A 92 -2.09 -1.82 2.73
C HIS A 92 -1.13 -0.87 2.01
N GLY A 93 0.17 -1.10 2.18
CA GLY A 93 1.21 -0.39 1.47
C GLY A 93 2.11 -1.30 0.60
N ASN A 94 3.30 -0.82 0.34
CA ASN A 94 4.29 -1.44 -0.53
C ASN A 94 5.17 -2.46 0.22
N PRO A 95 5.42 -3.64 -0.30
CA PRO A 95 4.95 -4.26 -1.54
C PRO A 95 3.88 -5.35 -1.29
N THR A 96 3.00 -5.13 -0.33
CA THR A 96 2.01 -6.10 0.12
C THR A 96 0.70 -6.01 -0.68
N TRP A 97 -0.34 -6.68 -0.19
CA TRP A 97 -1.69 -6.64 -0.72
C TRP A 97 -2.70 -6.97 0.39
N GLY A 98 -3.98 -6.97 0.13
CA GLY A 98 -5.03 -7.15 1.14
C GLY A 98 -4.88 -8.39 2.02
N PHE A 99 -4.14 -9.39 1.60
CA PHE A 99 -3.76 -10.57 2.40
C PHE A 99 -3.11 -10.19 3.75
N LEU A 100 -2.42 -9.04 3.81
CA LEU A 100 -1.78 -8.53 5.01
C LEU A 100 -2.75 -8.43 6.18
N TYR A 101 -4.00 -8.07 5.92
CA TYR A 101 -5.00 -7.84 6.96
C TYR A 101 -5.78 -9.11 7.39
N ARG A 102 -5.51 -10.28 6.79
CA ARG A 102 -6.30 -11.51 7.05
C ARG A 102 -6.43 -11.87 8.53
N ARG A 103 -5.34 -11.73 9.30
CA ARG A 103 -5.33 -12.05 10.74
C ARG A 103 -6.06 -10.99 11.57
N VAL A 104 -5.97 -9.73 11.20
CA VAL A 104 -6.73 -8.64 11.82
C VAL A 104 -8.23 -8.85 11.60
N ILE A 105 -8.63 -9.21 10.37
CA ILE A 105 -10.03 -9.48 10.02
C ILE A 105 -10.56 -10.68 10.80
N GLN A 106 -9.78 -11.75 10.95
CA GLN A 106 -10.16 -12.92 11.77
C GLN A 106 -10.40 -12.57 13.23
N ALA A 107 -9.73 -11.53 13.75
CA ALA A 107 -9.88 -11.06 15.12
C ALA A 107 -11.10 -10.11 15.33
N LEU A 108 -11.73 -9.65 14.24
CA LEU A 108 -12.89 -8.76 14.31
C LEU A 108 -14.22 -9.57 14.23
N PRO A 109 -15.24 -9.26 15.06
CA PRO A 109 -16.56 -9.88 14.96
C PRO A 109 -17.20 -9.60 13.60
N PRO A 110 -17.50 -10.63 12.77
CA PRO A 110 -17.99 -10.45 11.40
C PRO A 110 -19.43 -9.93 11.29
N ASP A 111 -20.20 -9.98 12.36
CA ASP A 111 -21.54 -9.42 12.48
C ASP A 111 -21.52 -7.91 12.84
N ARG A 112 -20.44 -7.42 13.42
CA ARG A 112 -20.28 -6.00 13.82
C ARG A 112 -19.50 -5.17 12.81
N PHE A 113 -18.59 -5.77 12.06
CA PHE A 113 -17.70 -5.07 11.15
C PHE A 113 -17.77 -5.60 9.73
N ARG A 114 -17.90 -4.69 8.77
CA ARG A 114 -17.71 -4.95 7.34
C ARG A 114 -16.32 -4.48 6.95
N CYS A 115 -15.37 -5.41 6.89
CA CYS A 115 -14.01 -5.14 6.46
C CYS A 115 -13.94 -5.06 4.94
N ILE A 116 -13.47 -3.93 4.41
CA ILE A 116 -13.28 -3.66 2.98
C ILE A 116 -11.79 -3.50 2.74
N VAL A 117 -11.22 -4.36 1.93
CA VAL A 117 -9.77 -4.52 1.76
C VAL A 117 -9.42 -4.41 0.28
N PRO A 118 -9.19 -3.21 -0.24
CA PRO A 118 -8.73 -3.02 -1.61
C PRO A 118 -7.24 -3.30 -1.75
N ASP A 119 -6.83 -3.82 -2.90
CA ASP A 119 -5.44 -3.85 -3.32
C ASP A 119 -5.10 -2.56 -4.09
N LEU A 120 -4.01 -1.90 -3.73
CA LEU A 120 -3.51 -0.74 -4.47
C LEU A 120 -3.19 -1.10 -5.92
N VAL A 121 -3.47 -0.18 -6.85
CA VAL A 121 -3.08 -0.34 -8.27
C VAL A 121 -1.57 -0.60 -8.35
N GLY A 122 -1.19 -1.58 -9.14
CA GLY A 122 0.19 -2.06 -9.23
C GLY A 122 0.55 -3.17 -8.24
N LEU A 123 -0.24 -3.37 -7.18
CA LEU A 123 -0.02 -4.38 -6.16
C LEU A 123 -1.18 -5.39 -6.08
N GLY A 124 -1.03 -6.44 -5.31
CA GLY A 124 -2.05 -7.47 -5.13
C GLY A 124 -2.63 -7.98 -6.44
N LEU A 125 -3.93 -8.11 -6.51
CA LEU A 125 -4.68 -8.58 -7.69
C LEU A 125 -5.29 -7.42 -8.51
N SER A 126 -4.95 -6.18 -8.18
CA SER A 126 -5.26 -5.01 -8.99
C SER A 126 -4.46 -4.96 -10.28
N SER A 127 -4.88 -4.14 -11.24
CA SER A 127 -4.14 -3.93 -12.50
C SER A 127 -2.72 -3.45 -12.27
N LYS A 128 -1.83 -3.74 -13.21
CA LYS A 128 -0.39 -3.48 -13.14
C LYS A 128 0.05 -2.50 -14.24
N PRO A 129 -0.06 -1.17 -14.01
CA PRO A 129 0.52 -0.19 -14.91
C PRO A 129 2.00 -0.49 -15.16
N ARG A 130 2.46 -0.34 -16.41
CA ARG A 130 3.79 -0.80 -16.83
C ARG A 130 4.82 0.31 -16.97
N LEU A 131 4.41 1.56 -16.75
CA LEU A 131 5.30 2.72 -16.87
C LEU A 131 5.52 3.35 -15.49
N PHE A 132 6.74 3.74 -15.19
CA PHE A 132 7.04 4.47 -13.96
C PHE A 132 6.26 5.78 -13.86
N ALA A 133 6.07 6.47 -14.99
CA ALA A 133 5.32 7.73 -15.06
C ALA A 133 3.83 7.59 -14.66
N GLU A 134 3.27 6.39 -14.70
CA GLU A 134 1.89 6.14 -14.24
C GLU A 134 1.80 6.06 -12.71
N HIS A 135 2.89 5.69 -12.03
CA HIS A 135 2.92 5.52 -10.58
C HIS A 135 3.33 6.84 -9.89
N THR A 136 2.40 7.77 -9.82
CA THR A 136 2.53 8.98 -9.01
C THR A 136 1.58 8.95 -7.82
N LEU A 137 1.89 9.68 -6.74
CA LEU A 137 1.00 9.76 -5.58
C LEU A 137 -0.39 10.29 -6.00
N GLU A 138 -0.43 11.27 -6.90
CA GLU A 138 -1.67 11.82 -7.42
C GLU A 138 -2.53 10.77 -8.15
N ASN A 139 -1.92 9.93 -8.99
CA ASN A 139 -2.62 8.85 -9.66
C ASN A 139 -3.16 7.82 -8.65
N HIS A 140 -2.35 7.41 -7.68
CA HIS A 140 -2.78 6.48 -6.64
C HIS A 140 -3.94 7.04 -5.81
N VAL A 141 -3.88 8.31 -5.43
CA VAL A 141 -4.97 9.03 -4.73
C VAL A 141 -6.23 9.09 -5.58
N ARG A 142 -6.12 9.37 -6.87
CA ARG A 142 -7.26 9.43 -7.78
C ARG A 142 -7.91 8.07 -7.99
N TRP A 143 -7.12 7.00 -8.21
CA TRP A 143 -7.65 5.64 -8.32
C TRP A 143 -8.37 5.20 -7.05
N PHE A 144 -7.74 5.43 -5.90
CA PHE A 144 -8.34 5.09 -4.62
C PHE A 144 -9.58 5.96 -4.31
N GLY A 145 -9.55 7.25 -4.66
CA GLY A 145 -10.69 8.15 -4.55
C GLY A 145 -11.88 7.67 -5.40
N SER A 146 -11.63 7.25 -6.65
CA SER A 146 -12.67 6.65 -7.52
C SER A 146 -13.27 5.38 -6.90
N LEU A 147 -12.43 4.54 -6.26
CA LEU A 147 -12.93 3.39 -5.50
C LEU A 147 -13.88 3.81 -4.39
N LEU A 148 -13.50 4.79 -3.55
CA LEU A 148 -14.33 5.30 -2.46
C LEU A 148 -15.69 5.79 -2.96
N ASP A 149 -15.72 6.53 -4.06
CA ASP A 149 -16.95 7.04 -4.66
C ASP A 149 -17.87 5.91 -5.16
N GLN A 150 -17.30 4.85 -5.73
CA GLN A 150 -18.05 3.69 -6.20
C GLN A 150 -18.55 2.79 -5.07
N LEU A 151 -17.82 2.70 -3.95
CA LEU A 151 -18.28 1.98 -2.76
C LEU A 151 -19.53 2.62 -2.15
N GLY A 152 -19.71 3.94 -2.33
CA GLY A 152 -20.90 4.68 -1.91
C GLY A 152 -21.13 4.63 -0.40
N LEU A 153 -20.05 4.66 0.38
CA LEU A 153 -20.11 4.61 1.84
C LEU A 153 -20.39 6.01 2.39
N GLU A 154 -21.28 6.11 3.36
CA GLU A 154 -21.58 7.35 4.08
C GLU A 154 -20.63 7.58 5.27
N ARG A 155 -20.07 6.51 5.77
CA ARG A 155 -19.15 6.52 6.93
C ARG A 155 -18.26 5.30 6.93
N LEU A 156 -17.05 5.44 7.48
CA LEU A 156 -16.13 4.32 7.69
C LEU A 156 -15.11 4.61 8.82
N ILE A 157 -14.48 3.54 9.32
CA ILE A 157 -13.19 3.64 9.99
C ILE A 157 -12.12 3.37 8.94
N PHE A 158 -11.14 4.27 8.86
CA PHE A 158 -9.99 4.10 7.97
C PHE A 158 -8.82 3.47 8.73
N VAL A 159 -8.22 2.43 8.15
CA VAL A 159 -6.99 1.80 8.64
C VAL A 159 -5.95 1.86 7.54
N GLY A 160 -4.83 2.55 7.78
CA GLY A 160 -3.78 2.76 6.77
C GLY A 160 -2.40 2.37 7.27
N GLN A 161 -1.63 1.66 6.43
CA GLN A 161 -0.26 1.24 6.68
C GLN A 161 0.65 1.62 5.51
N ASP A 162 1.87 2.05 5.77
CA ASP A 162 2.87 2.45 4.76
C ASP A 162 2.26 3.42 3.73
N TRP A 163 2.36 3.19 2.42
CA TRP A 163 1.72 4.02 1.38
C TRP A 163 0.18 4.05 1.47
N GLY A 164 -0.44 3.09 2.14
CA GLY A 164 -1.87 3.14 2.41
C GLY A 164 -2.27 4.37 3.23
N GLY A 165 -1.43 4.84 4.15
CA GLY A 165 -1.68 6.07 4.90
C GLY A 165 -1.72 7.33 4.01
N PRO A 166 -0.62 7.73 3.34
CA PRO A 166 -0.60 8.91 2.49
C PRO A 166 -1.67 8.91 1.40
N ILE A 167 -1.87 7.78 0.72
CA ILE A 167 -2.88 7.64 -0.34
C ILE A 167 -4.28 7.78 0.25
N GLY A 168 -4.56 7.05 1.33
CA GLY A 168 -5.87 7.03 1.95
C GLY A 168 -6.26 8.36 2.58
N LEU A 169 -5.39 8.93 3.41
CA LEU A 169 -5.63 10.22 4.07
C LEU A 169 -5.80 11.35 3.06
N ARG A 170 -4.97 11.37 1.99
CA ARG A 170 -5.10 12.36 0.94
C ARG A 170 -6.44 12.24 0.18
N ALA A 171 -6.89 11.03 -0.10
CA ALA A 171 -8.19 10.82 -0.75
C ALA A 171 -9.39 11.15 0.17
N LEU A 172 -9.24 10.92 1.47
CA LEU A 172 -10.25 11.27 2.49
C LEU A 172 -10.32 12.78 2.74
N ALA A 173 -9.22 13.51 2.57
CA ALA A 173 -9.21 14.98 2.63
C ALA A 173 -10.19 15.63 1.63
N ASP A 174 -10.42 14.98 0.49
CA ASP A 174 -11.39 15.42 -0.53
C ASP A 174 -12.83 14.92 -0.25
N ARG A 175 -13.05 14.17 0.85
CA ARG A 175 -14.35 13.57 1.24
C ARG A 175 -14.66 13.81 2.70
N PRO A 176 -14.92 15.07 3.09
CA PRO A 176 -15.13 15.43 4.49
C PRO A 176 -16.31 14.65 5.08
N GLY A 177 -16.10 14.13 6.30
CA GLY A 177 -17.11 13.38 7.04
C GLY A 177 -17.24 11.89 6.66
N LEU A 178 -16.56 11.41 5.61
CA LEU A 178 -16.57 9.98 5.24
C LEU A 178 -15.85 9.14 6.30
N ALA A 179 -14.64 9.52 6.72
CA ALA A 179 -13.97 8.88 7.85
C ALA A 179 -14.57 9.38 9.16
N ARG A 180 -14.99 8.46 10.01
CA ARG A 180 -15.50 8.74 11.37
C ARG A 180 -14.49 8.39 12.44
N GLY A 181 -13.46 7.65 12.10
CA GLY A 181 -12.34 7.31 12.95
C GLY A 181 -11.18 6.77 12.11
N MET A 182 -10.00 6.77 12.68
CA MET A 182 -8.78 6.29 12.00
C MET A 182 -7.95 5.39 12.90
N VAL A 183 -7.29 4.40 12.29
CA VAL A 183 -6.21 3.59 12.89
C VAL A 183 -5.00 3.67 11.98
N LEU A 184 -3.91 4.23 12.46
CA LEU A 184 -2.70 4.45 11.67
C LEU A 184 -1.59 3.50 12.12
N LEU A 185 -1.03 2.79 11.16
CA LEU A 185 -0.07 1.69 11.37
C LEU A 185 1.22 2.00 10.60
N ASN A 186 2.32 2.25 11.27
CA ASN A 186 3.64 2.51 10.64
C ASN A 186 3.53 3.18 9.26
N THR A 187 3.18 4.44 9.24
CA THR A 187 2.86 5.19 8.01
C THR A 187 3.29 6.65 8.09
N GLY A 188 3.33 7.35 6.96
CA GLY A 188 3.55 8.79 6.89
C GLY A 188 2.25 9.56 6.70
N ALA A 189 2.11 10.71 7.37
CA ALA A 189 0.95 11.60 7.22
C ALA A 189 1.33 13.08 7.10
N ARG A 190 2.61 13.40 7.08
CA ARG A 190 3.15 14.78 6.97
C ARG A 190 4.40 14.80 6.07
N PRO A 191 4.78 15.96 5.52
CA PRO A 191 6.05 16.11 4.82
C PRO A 191 7.24 15.69 5.69
N PRO A 192 8.31 15.15 5.07
CA PRO A 192 9.57 14.94 5.78
C PRO A 192 10.07 16.26 6.37
N PRO A 193 10.73 16.22 7.55
CA PRO A 193 11.34 17.42 8.13
C PRO A 193 12.52 17.91 7.27
N PRO A 194 12.98 19.17 7.45
CA PRO A 194 14.07 19.75 6.64
C PRO A 194 15.41 19.01 6.74
N ASP A 195 15.64 18.31 7.85
CA ASP A 195 16.82 17.49 8.12
C ASP A 195 16.63 16.01 7.79
N TYR A 196 15.56 15.68 7.04
CA TYR A 196 15.30 14.31 6.65
C TYR A 196 16.39 13.71 5.79
N GLU A 197 16.89 12.57 6.21
CA GLU A 197 17.78 11.74 5.42
C GLU A 197 17.06 10.47 4.94
N ALA A 198 16.97 10.32 3.62
CA ALA A 198 16.41 9.11 3.04
C ALA A 198 17.24 7.87 3.47
N THR A 199 16.56 6.78 3.79
CA THR A 199 17.21 5.52 4.15
C THR A 199 18.12 5.00 3.02
N SER A 200 19.09 4.15 3.34
CA SER A 200 19.94 3.51 2.32
C SER A 200 19.11 2.71 1.31
N PHE A 201 17.99 2.14 1.74
CA PHE A 201 17.03 1.49 0.85
C PHE A 201 16.44 2.47 -0.17
N HIS A 202 15.90 3.62 0.26
CA HIS A 202 15.32 4.61 -0.66
C HIS A 202 16.37 5.23 -1.58
N ARG A 203 17.59 5.51 -1.08
CA ARG A 203 18.69 5.95 -1.94
C ARG A 203 19.05 4.91 -3.00
N PHE A 204 19.10 3.62 -2.64
CA PHE A 204 19.35 2.54 -3.59
C PHE A 204 18.29 2.47 -4.70
N THR A 205 17.01 2.71 -4.40
CA THR A 205 15.94 2.66 -5.41
C THR A 205 16.10 3.69 -6.52
N GLN A 206 16.83 4.78 -6.27
CA GLN A 206 17.05 5.85 -7.25
C GLN A 206 18.12 5.51 -8.31
N TYR A 207 18.91 4.43 -8.13
CA TYR A 207 19.88 4.01 -9.14
C TYR A 207 19.17 3.29 -10.30
N PRO A 208 19.04 3.92 -11.50
CA PRO A 208 18.40 3.30 -12.65
C PRO A 208 19.11 2.01 -13.03
N ILE A 209 18.41 1.10 -13.71
CA ILE A 209 18.90 -0.20 -14.20
C ILE A 209 19.26 -1.16 -13.05
N LEU A 210 20.11 -0.74 -12.09
CA LEU A 210 20.54 -1.62 -11.00
C LEU A 210 19.38 -1.97 -10.06
N SER A 211 18.65 -0.96 -9.58
CA SER A 211 17.47 -1.21 -8.74
C SER A 211 16.35 -1.89 -9.53
N ASP A 212 16.15 -1.55 -10.82
CA ASP A 212 15.21 -2.27 -11.69
C ASP A 212 15.53 -3.75 -11.76
N PHE A 213 16.81 -4.07 -11.96
CA PHE A 213 17.25 -5.46 -12.04
C PHE A 213 16.97 -6.20 -10.72
N VAL A 214 17.35 -5.59 -9.58
CA VAL A 214 17.14 -6.19 -8.26
C VAL A 214 15.66 -6.35 -7.93
N PHE A 215 14.84 -5.35 -8.18
CA PHE A 215 13.41 -5.40 -7.85
C PHE A 215 12.64 -6.32 -8.79
N ARG A 216 12.86 -6.20 -10.10
CA ARG A 216 11.97 -6.82 -11.09
C ARG A 216 12.39 -8.25 -11.47
N TYR A 217 13.69 -8.58 -11.41
CA TYR A 217 14.18 -9.94 -11.71
C TYR A 217 14.37 -10.81 -10.47
N PHE A 218 14.75 -10.21 -9.34
CA PHE A 218 14.97 -10.96 -8.11
C PHE A 218 13.81 -10.88 -7.11
N ASP A 219 12.69 -10.29 -7.49
CA ASP A 219 11.50 -10.13 -6.64
C ASP A 219 11.86 -9.47 -5.29
N PHE A 220 12.76 -8.51 -5.31
CA PHE A 220 13.05 -7.71 -4.12
C PHE A 220 12.05 -6.51 -4.08
N PRO A 221 11.51 -6.08 -2.93
CA PRO A 221 11.80 -6.58 -1.59
C PRO A 221 10.96 -7.80 -1.13
N GLN A 222 10.06 -8.34 -1.96
CA GLN A 222 9.11 -9.39 -1.55
C GLN A 222 9.78 -10.65 -1.00
N ARG A 223 11.00 -10.96 -1.45
CA ARG A 223 11.81 -12.05 -0.87
C ARG A 223 12.46 -11.70 0.46
N ALA A 224 12.46 -10.44 0.83
CA ALA A 224 13.16 -9.92 1.99
C ALA A 224 12.23 -9.32 3.06
N LEU A 225 10.90 -9.45 2.92
CA LEU A 225 9.92 -8.88 3.87
C LEU A 225 10.20 -9.26 5.33
N HIS A 226 10.62 -10.49 5.55
CA HIS A 226 10.98 -10.98 6.89
C HIS A 226 12.09 -10.17 7.59
N ARG A 227 12.93 -9.44 6.82
CA ARG A 227 14.00 -8.59 7.38
C ARG A 227 13.48 -7.27 7.93
N ALA A 228 12.27 -6.90 7.57
CA ALA A 228 11.62 -5.70 8.09
C ALA A 228 10.70 -6.00 9.29
N GLN A 229 10.69 -7.23 9.77
CA GLN A 229 9.88 -7.69 10.90
C GLN A 229 10.65 -7.69 12.22
N GLY A 230 9.92 -7.49 13.32
CA GLY A 230 10.43 -7.71 14.67
C GLY A 230 10.66 -9.19 14.95
N ASP A 231 9.73 -10.04 14.50
CA ASP A 231 9.87 -11.49 14.41
C ASP A 231 9.97 -11.93 12.95
N ALA A 232 11.17 -12.29 12.50
CA ALA A 232 11.42 -12.72 11.12
C ALA A 232 10.66 -14.00 10.73
N GLU A 233 10.16 -14.80 11.67
CA GLU A 233 9.37 -15.99 11.38
C GLU A 233 7.92 -15.67 11.01
N SER A 234 7.43 -14.45 11.33
CA SER A 234 6.06 -14.00 11.01
C SER A 234 5.77 -14.03 9.50
N ILE A 235 6.80 -13.85 8.64
CA ILE A 235 6.69 -13.90 7.18
C ILE A 235 7.64 -14.97 6.61
N ARG A 236 7.25 -16.24 6.75
CA ARG A 236 7.99 -17.41 6.23
C ARG A 236 7.08 -18.38 5.46
N GLY A 237 7.68 -19.33 4.78
CA GLY A 237 6.96 -20.43 4.12
C GLY A 237 5.86 -19.97 3.17
N GLU A 238 4.66 -20.46 3.39
CA GLU A 238 3.48 -20.15 2.57
C GLU A 238 3.06 -18.69 2.68
N VAL A 239 3.19 -18.06 3.85
CA VAL A 239 2.91 -16.63 4.04
C VAL A 239 3.81 -15.78 3.13
N ALA A 240 5.10 -16.04 3.11
CA ALA A 240 6.03 -15.35 2.21
C ALA A 240 5.73 -15.66 0.73
N ALA A 241 5.27 -16.87 0.41
CA ALA A 241 4.85 -17.24 -0.94
C ALA A 241 3.57 -16.50 -1.37
N ALA A 242 2.62 -16.31 -0.46
CA ALA A 242 1.37 -15.58 -0.71
C ALA A 242 1.63 -14.10 -1.01
N TYR A 243 2.56 -13.45 -0.32
CA TYR A 243 2.96 -12.07 -0.65
C TYR A 243 3.57 -11.94 -2.05
N ARG A 244 4.35 -12.94 -2.49
CA ARG A 244 4.97 -12.91 -3.81
C ARG A 244 4.02 -13.30 -4.94
N TYR A 245 2.94 -14.01 -4.63
CA TYR A 245 2.06 -14.59 -5.66
C TYR A 245 1.56 -13.56 -6.67
N PRO A 246 1.00 -12.39 -6.30
CA PRO A 246 0.45 -11.43 -7.25
C PRO A 246 1.51 -10.69 -8.07
N LEU A 247 2.77 -10.71 -7.63
CA LEU A 247 3.88 -9.93 -8.20
C LEU A 247 4.88 -10.82 -8.96
N ARG A 248 4.49 -12.05 -9.27
CA ARG A 248 5.34 -12.98 -10.03
C ARG A 248 5.57 -12.48 -11.45
N GLY A 249 6.83 -12.55 -11.85
CA GLY A 249 7.27 -12.14 -13.18
C GLY A 249 7.57 -10.64 -13.27
N MET A 250 8.55 -10.32 -14.10
CA MET A 250 9.10 -8.97 -14.25
C MET A 250 8.04 -7.92 -14.61
N GLU A 251 7.05 -8.30 -15.38
CA GLU A 251 5.97 -7.41 -15.83
C GLU A 251 4.98 -7.00 -14.74
N ASN A 252 4.85 -7.82 -13.69
CA ASN A 252 3.95 -7.55 -12.57
C ASN A 252 4.67 -6.89 -11.39
N ASN A 253 5.99 -6.74 -11.47
CA ASN A 253 6.85 -6.36 -10.34
C ASN A 253 7.49 -4.97 -10.53
N LEU A 254 6.79 -4.04 -11.20
CA LEU A 254 7.25 -2.67 -11.38
C LEU A 254 6.84 -1.78 -10.20
N ALA A 255 5.59 -1.90 -9.75
CA ALA A 255 5.04 -1.03 -8.72
C ALA A 255 5.82 -1.01 -7.41
N PRO A 256 6.37 -2.12 -6.88
CA PRO A 256 7.21 -2.09 -5.69
C PRO A 256 8.37 -1.11 -5.78
N LEU A 257 9.04 -1.05 -6.93
CA LEU A 257 10.11 -0.09 -7.17
C LEU A 257 9.58 1.34 -7.38
N ALA A 258 8.50 1.47 -8.16
CA ALA A 258 7.89 2.78 -8.43
C ALA A 258 7.43 3.48 -7.15
N LEU A 259 6.74 2.76 -6.26
CA LEU A 259 6.29 3.27 -4.96
C LEU A 259 7.49 3.64 -4.06
N ALA A 260 8.52 2.80 -4.03
CA ALA A 260 9.73 3.12 -3.26
C ALA A 260 10.46 4.36 -3.79
N ARG A 261 10.45 4.59 -5.11
CA ARG A 261 11.02 5.78 -5.76
C ARG A 261 10.21 7.05 -5.53
N MET A 262 8.93 6.94 -5.19
CA MET A 262 8.11 8.11 -4.84
C MET A 262 8.51 8.73 -3.50
N VAL A 263 9.23 8.03 -2.62
CA VAL A 263 9.77 8.62 -1.39
C VAL A 263 10.83 9.65 -1.78
N PRO A 264 10.63 10.95 -1.45
CA PRO A 264 11.58 11.98 -1.77
C PRO A 264 12.92 11.71 -1.06
N THR A 265 14.01 11.64 -1.82
CA THR A 265 15.37 11.58 -1.24
C THR A 265 15.93 12.97 -0.97
N ASP A 266 15.33 13.97 -1.59
CA ASP A 266 15.57 15.40 -1.40
C ASP A 266 14.19 16.08 -1.36
N PRO A 267 13.63 16.34 -0.16
CA PRO A 267 12.24 16.76 0.00
C PRO A 267 12.04 18.26 -0.22
N GLU A 268 12.34 18.74 -1.43
CA GLU A 268 12.04 20.10 -1.82
C GLU A 268 10.54 20.43 -1.71
N PRO A 269 10.17 21.67 -1.32
CA PRO A 269 8.76 22.08 -1.13
C PRO A 269 7.89 21.87 -2.38
N ASP A 270 8.46 22.01 -3.56
CA ASP A 270 7.78 21.85 -4.84
C ASP A 270 7.67 20.40 -5.30
N HIS A 271 8.29 19.47 -4.59
CA HIS A 271 8.17 18.05 -4.93
C HIS A 271 6.71 17.59 -4.83
N PRO A 272 6.13 16.92 -5.86
CA PRO A 272 4.71 16.57 -5.90
C PRO A 272 4.23 15.79 -4.67
N VAL A 273 5.04 14.87 -4.16
CA VAL A 273 4.73 14.08 -2.97
C VAL A 273 4.70 14.98 -1.72
N VAL A 274 5.66 15.91 -1.60
CA VAL A 274 5.70 16.85 -0.46
C VAL A 274 4.44 17.73 -0.44
N ARG A 275 4.04 18.30 -1.59
CA ARG A 275 2.79 19.07 -1.70
C ARG A 275 1.56 18.26 -1.32
N ALA A 276 1.47 17.02 -1.74
CA ALA A 276 0.36 16.14 -1.37
C ALA A 276 0.36 15.84 0.14
N LEU A 277 1.53 15.63 0.74
CA LEU A 277 1.67 15.39 2.18
C LEU A 277 1.33 16.62 3.02
N VAL A 278 1.52 17.86 2.51
CA VAL A 278 1.02 19.08 3.19
C VAL A 278 -0.51 19.06 3.32
N VAL A 279 -1.22 18.61 2.28
CA VAL A 279 -2.67 18.46 2.34
C VAL A 279 -3.08 17.34 3.30
N THR A 280 -2.35 16.23 3.28
CA THR A 280 -2.56 15.10 4.20
C THR A 280 -2.37 15.52 5.67
N GLU A 281 -1.30 16.26 5.97
CA GLU A 281 -1.03 16.79 7.31
C GLU A 281 -2.15 17.72 7.77
N ARG A 282 -2.60 18.63 6.91
CA ARG A 282 -3.71 19.54 7.24
C ARG A 282 -4.99 18.77 7.57
N PHE A 283 -5.31 17.77 6.77
CA PHE A 283 -6.46 16.89 7.03
C PHE A 283 -6.32 16.17 8.37
N ALA A 284 -5.15 15.57 8.65
CA ALA A 284 -4.91 14.85 9.89
C ALA A 284 -5.05 15.76 11.11
N ARG A 285 -4.48 16.98 11.07
CA ARG A 285 -4.60 17.99 12.16
C ARG A 285 -6.03 18.48 12.39
N SER A 286 -6.85 18.53 11.34
CA SER A 286 -8.25 18.99 11.45
C SER A 286 -9.24 17.86 11.72
N PHE A 287 -8.76 16.63 11.89
CA PHE A 287 -9.63 15.49 12.10
C PHE A 287 -10.12 15.40 13.56
N GLU A 288 -11.44 15.50 13.75
CA GLU A 288 -12.08 15.54 15.08
C GLU A 288 -12.55 14.17 15.58
N GLY A 289 -12.50 13.14 14.72
CA GLY A 289 -12.92 11.80 15.10
C GLY A 289 -11.88 11.06 15.95
N PRO A 290 -12.25 9.95 16.60
CA PRO A 290 -11.31 9.13 17.36
C PRO A 290 -10.21 8.56 16.47
N VAL A 291 -8.96 8.63 16.95
CA VAL A 291 -7.78 8.08 16.30
C VAL A 291 -7.07 7.11 17.23
N ALA A 292 -6.56 6.02 16.69
CA ALA A 292 -5.58 5.16 17.32
C ALA A 292 -4.32 5.05 16.45
N ILE A 293 -3.16 5.00 17.06
CA ILE A 293 -1.85 4.76 16.45
C ILE A 293 -1.33 3.46 17.00
N VAL A 294 -1.07 2.47 16.14
CA VAL A 294 -0.38 1.22 16.52
C VAL A 294 0.96 1.21 15.81
N TRP A 295 2.06 1.14 16.56
CA TRP A 295 3.38 1.39 16.01
C TRP A 295 4.40 0.35 16.41
N GLY A 296 4.98 -0.29 15.38
CA GLY A 296 6.08 -1.22 15.53
C GLY A 296 7.41 -0.48 15.54
N THR A 297 8.13 -0.48 16.67
CA THR A 297 9.38 0.27 16.86
C THR A 297 10.59 -0.39 16.21
N ARG A 298 10.49 -1.68 15.83
CA ARG A 298 11.55 -2.38 15.08
C ARG A 298 11.42 -2.22 13.55
N ASP A 299 10.50 -1.39 13.10
CA ASP A 299 10.35 -1.05 11.67
C ASP A 299 11.59 -0.26 11.20
N PRO A 300 12.34 -0.76 10.20
CA PRO A 300 13.54 -0.08 9.68
C PRO A 300 13.22 1.19 8.87
N ILE A 301 11.93 1.47 8.58
CA ILE A 301 11.47 2.61 7.77
C ILE A 301 10.82 3.68 8.65
N PHE A 302 9.87 3.29 9.49
CA PHE A 302 9.05 4.20 10.29
C PHE A 302 9.27 4.08 11.80
N GLY A 303 10.08 3.14 12.29
CA GLY A 303 10.22 2.88 13.73
C GLY A 303 10.50 4.14 14.55
N GLU A 304 11.37 5.02 14.06
CA GLU A 304 11.75 6.28 14.72
C GLU A 304 10.74 7.42 14.51
N SER A 305 9.71 7.22 13.67
CA SER A 305 8.76 8.29 13.29
C SER A 305 7.55 8.40 14.21
N LEU A 306 7.41 7.57 15.24
CA LEU A 306 6.28 7.58 16.17
C LEU A 306 6.09 8.96 16.82
N GLY A 307 7.17 9.59 17.29
CA GLY A 307 7.09 10.91 17.91
C GLY A 307 6.46 11.97 17.02
N ALA A 308 6.79 11.93 15.72
CA ALA A 308 6.21 12.85 14.73
C ALA A 308 4.71 12.60 14.49
N MET A 309 4.26 11.34 14.58
CA MET A 309 2.82 11.00 14.47
C MET A 309 2.04 11.41 15.72
N VAL A 310 2.62 11.27 16.91
CA VAL A 310 2.02 11.73 18.17
C VAL A 310 1.93 13.25 18.21
N GLU A 311 2.94 13.97 17.74
CA GLU A 311 2.89 15.44 17.60
C GLU A 311 1.80 15.89 16.62
N LEU A 312 1.59 15.13 15.53
CA LEU A 312 0.56 15.41 14.54
C LEU A 312 -0.86 15.18 15.08
N LEU A 313 -1.03 14.15 15.90
CA LEU A 313 -2.31 13.65 16.41
C LEU A 313 -2.25 13.47 17.94
N PRO A 314 -2.18 14.58 18.71
CA PRO A 314 -1.90 14.52 20.15
C PRO A 314 -3.01 13.84 20.98
N ASP A 315 -4.24 13.78 20.46
CA ASP A 315 -5.38 13.14 21.12
C ASP A 315 -5.56 11.66 20.72
N ALA A 316 -4.64 11.12 19.91
CA ALA A 316 -4.69 9.73 19.48
C ALA A 316 -4.35 8.78 20.63
N GLU A 317 -5.05 7.64 20.67
CA GLU A 317 -4.67 6.52 21.53
C GLU A 317 -3.44 5.82 20.93
N VAL A 318 -2.34 5.73 21.68
CA VAL A 318 -1.05 5.22 21.15
C VAL A 318 -0.76 3.85 21.73
N HIS A 319 -0.49 2.89 20.85
CA HIS A 319 -0.05 1.53 21.18
C HIS A 319 1.32 1.27 20.55
N GLU A 320 2.35 1.28 21.36
CA GLU A 320 3.71 0.97 20.93
C GLU A 320 4.01 -0.51 21.12
N THR A 321 4.68 -1.14 20.14
CA THR A 321 5.03 -2.56 20.17
C THR A 321 6.42 -2.80 19.58
N GLN A 322 6.98 -3.97 19.82
CA GLN A 322 8.27 -4.42 19.26
C GLN A 322 8.12 -5.07 17.86
N ALA A 323 6.97 -4.91 17.21
CA ALA A 323 6.76 -5.39 15.85
C ALA A 323 7.60 -4.59 14.83
N GLY A 324 7.74 -5.18 13.65
CA GLY A 324 8.38 -4.54 12.51
C GLY A 324 7.39 -3.80 11.60
N HIS A 325 7.75 -3.66 10.33
CA HIS A 325 7.04 -2.87 9.34
C HIS A 325 5.64 -3.42 9.00
N PHE A 326 5.50 -4.74 8.91
CA PHE A 326 4.22 -5.40 8.61
C PHE A 326 3.60 -5.93 9.91
N LEU A 327 3.33 -5.01 10.84
CA LEU A 327 2.87 -5.31 12.19
C LEU A 327 1.53 -6.08 12.23
N GLN A 328 0.77 -6.10 11.15
CA GLN A 328 -0.45 -6.92 11.01
C GLN A 328 -0.16 -8.43 11.10
N GLU A 329 1.06 -8.86 10.79
CA GLU A 329 1.49 -10.25 10.95
C GLU A 329 1.87 -10.59 12.38
N GLU A 330 2.35 -9.60 13.12
CA GLU A 330 2.89 -9.79 14.48
C GLU A 330 1.85 -9.44 15.55
N GLU A 331 1.09 -8.35 15.36
CA GLU A 331 0.17 -7.76 16.34
C GLU A 331 -1.30 -7.65 15.84
N PRO A 332 -1.85 -8.70 15.20
CA PRO A 332 -3.20 -8.62 14.64
C PRO A 332 -4.29 -8.36 15.67
N LEU A 333 -4.13 -8.87 16.91
CA LEU A 333 -5.10 -8.69 17.98
C LEU A 333 -5.10 -7.26 18.49
N LEU A 334 -3.91 -6.66 18.68
CA LEU A 334 -3.77 -5.28 19.11
C LEU A 334 -4.40 -4.30 18.10
N ILE A 335 -4.19 -4.54 16.80
CA ILE A 335 -4.81 -3.75 15.75
C ILE A 335 -6.33 -3.91 15.75
N ALA A 336 -6.84 -5.12 15.92
CA ALA A 336 -8.27 -5.37 16.02
C ALA A 336 -8.87 -4.69 17.27
N ASP A 337 -8.18 -4.66 18.40
CA ASP A 337 -8.57 -3.94 19.62
C ASP A 337 -8.62 -2.44 19.38
N ALA A 338 -7.62 -1.86 18.72
CA ALA A 338 -7.60 -0.45 18.33
C ALA A 338 -8.79 -0.08 17.44
N ILE A 339 -9.14 -0.94 16.46
CA ILE A 339 -10.33 -0.74 15.61
C ILE A 339 -11.62 -0.78 16.45
N ARG A 340 -11.74 -1.72 17.39
CA ARG A 340 -12.90 -1.80 18.30
C ARG A 340 -13.01 -0.57 19.18
N GLY A 341 -11.90 -0.11 19.77
CA GLY A 341 -11.87 1.08 20.61
C GLY A 341 -12.27 2.35 19.85
N VAL A 342 -11.77 2.53 18.61
CA VAL A 342 -12.19 3.62 17.73
C VAL A 342 -13.70 3.55 17.44
N HIS A 343 -14.22 2.36 17.12
CA HIS A 343 -15.66 2.19 16.86
C HIS A 343 -16.51 2.53 18.09
N GLU A 344 -16.13 2.09 19.27
CA GLU A 344 -16.85 2.35 20.53
C GLU A 344 -16.90 3.85 20.83
N ARG A 345 -15.82 4.59 20.60
CA ARG A 345 -15.78 6.05 20.73
C ARG A 345 -16.71 6.74 19.73
N ILE A 346 -16.78 6.28 18.46
CA ILE A 346 -17.73 6.79 17.46
C ILE A 346 -19.17 6.61 17.92
N VAL A 347 -19.52 5.41 18.39
CA VAL A 347 -20.89 5.10 18.85
C VAL A 347 -21.26 5.91 20.09
N SER A 348 -20.34 6.10 21.02
CA SER A 348 -20.55 6.88 22.24
C SER A 348 -20.78 8.36 21.98
N ALA A 349 -20.05 8.93 21.01
CA ALA A 349 -20.20 10.34 20.61
C ALA A 349 -21.50 10.62 19.81
N SER A 350 -22.15 9.55 19.31
CA SER A 350 -23.40 9.67 18.54
C SER A 350 -24.68 9.55 19.40
N LYS A 351 -24.52 9.30 20.71
CA LYS A 351 -25.61 9.27 21.73
C LYS A 351 -25.73 10.61 22.43
#